data_26ecb35cbb85ca3bcfc114e19882f152
#
_entry.id   26ecb35cbb85ca3bcfc114e19882f152
#
_cell.length_a   1.000
_cell.length_b   1.000
_cell.length_c   1.000
_cell.angle_alpha   90.00
_cell.angle_beta   90.00
_cell.angle_gamma   90.00
#
_symmetry.space_group_name_H-M   'P 1'
#
loop_
_entity.id
_entity.type
_entity.pdbx_description
1 polymer ?
#
loop_
_entity_poly.entity_id
_entity_poly.type
_entity_poly.pdbx_seq_one_letter_code
_entity_poly.pdbx_strand_id
1 'polypeptide(L)'
;PESYTAVRSLLTPWLDRLWQVPGNHDDRAVLRTVFHDRISGTADQLIQFDFESAGWLCLGLDTHVPGAVAGRISAAQVDQIRSRLQTSSASRCALFMHHPPVLLNSVWMDAIGLAGRELLGALCTAEPRIQLICCGHVHHEFHGQLATAAVRTTPSTGIQFAPDSDTPKFVPGCPGFRIIDLTPGGYTTEIQRISTPSIPITN
;
A
#
# COMPACT_ATOMS: atom_id res chain seq x y z
N PRO A 1 -0.52 -5.89 20.17
CA PRO A 1 -0.36 -4.54 20.75
C PRO A 1 1.09 -4.10 20.82
N GLU A 2 1.99 -4.92 21.39
CA GLU A 2 3.39 -4.57 21.63
C GLU A 2 4.16 -4.14 20.37
N SER A 3 4.01 -4.87 19.27
CA SER A 3 4.65 -4.54 17.98
C SER A 3 4.25 -3.15 17.49
N TYR A 4 2.95 -2.79 17.58
CA TYR A 4 2.46 -1.47 17.17
C TYR A 4 3.02 -0.36 18.07
N THR A 5 3.10 -0.60 19.37
CA THR A 5 3.68 0.34 20.32
C THR A 5 5.18 0.57 20.03
N ALA A 6 5.91 -0.51 19.73
CA ALA A 6 7.32 -0.42 19.34
C ALA A 6 7.50 0.40 18.04
N VAL A 7 6.69 0.10 17.01
CA VAL A 7 6.70 0.87 15.74
C VAL A 7 6.37 2.33 15.99
N ARG A 8 5.33 2.64 16.78
CA ARG A 8 5.00 4.02 17.12
C ARG A 8 6.17 4.74 17.82
N SER A 9 6.82 4.07 18.77
CA SER A 9 7.97 4.64 19.46
C SER A 9 9.11 4.97 18.52
N LEU A 10 9.42 4.08 17.58
CA LEU A 10 10.45 4.31 16.56
C LEU A 10 10.08 5.46 15.60
N LEU A 11 8.80 5.63 15.30
CA LEU A 11 8.29 6.64 14.36
C LEU A 11 7.95 7.98 15.04
N THR A 12 8.16 8.11 16.37
CA THR A 12 7.82 9.32 17.13
C THR A 12 8.31 10.63 16.47
N PRO A 13 9.53 10.74 15.92
CA PRO A 13 10.00 11.98 15.30
C PRO A 13 9.27 12.36 13.99
N TRP A 14 8.47 11.46 13.42
CA TRP A 14 7.79 11.63 12.13
C TRP A 14 6.28 11.47 12.21
N LEU A 15 5.69 11.36 13.42
CA LEU A 15 4.26 11.10 13.58
C LEU A 15 3.37 12.14 12.88
N ASP A 16 3.79 13.40 12.85
CA ASP A 16 3.09 14.49 12.17
C ASP A 16 2.99 14.31 10.65
N ARG A 17 3.86 13.49 10.07
CA ARG A 17 3.95 13.17 8.63
C ARG A 17 3.63 11.71 8.32
N LEU A 18 3.08 10.98 9.26
CA LEU A 18 2.77 9.56 9.12
C LEU A 18 1.33 9.37 8.62
N TRP A 19 1.17 8.69 7.50
CA TRP A 19 -0.10 8.17 6.98
C TRP A 19 -0.02 6.66 6.88
N GLN A 20 -1.10 5.98 7.23
CA GLN A 20 -1.11 4.53 7.37
C GLN A 20 -2.34 3.93 6.70
N VAL A 21 -2.14 2.79 6.06
CA VAL A 21 -3.20 1.86 5.66
C VAL A 21 -2.86 0.47 6.19
N PRO A 22 -3.84 -0.33 6.61
CA PRO A 22 -3.55 -1.66 7.15
C PRO A 22 -3.16 -2.64 6.05
N GLY A 23 -2.25 -3.56 6.38
CA GLY A 23 -1.98 -4.78 5.65
C GLY A 23 -2.82 -5.96 6.17
N ASN A 24 -2.64 -7.14 5.58
CA ASN A 24 -3.40 -8.35 5.93
C ASN A 24 -3.07 -8.89 7.33
N HIS A 25 -1.95 -8.52 7.92
CA HIS A 25 -1.57 -8.89 9.30
C HIS A 25 -1.98 -7.87 10.36
N ASP A 26 -2.58 -6.77 9.95
CA ASP A 26 -2.95 -5.70 10.86
C ASP A 26 -4.32 -5.92 11.53
N ASP A 27 -4.49 -5.24 12.67
CA ASP A 27 -5.76 -5.12 13.39
C ASP A 27 -6.14 -3.63 13.46
N ARG A 28 -7.28 -3.27 12.84
CA ARG A 28 -7.75 -1.88 12.79
C ARG A 28 -8.00 -1.27 14.16
N ALA A 29 -8.52 -2.06 15.10
CA ALA A 29 -8.83 -1.58 16.45
C ALA A 29 -7.54 -1.27 17.21
N VAL A 30 -6.54 -2.16 17.09
CA VAL A 30 -5.22 -1.96 17.71
C VAL A 30 -4.48 -0.79 17.05
N LEU A 31 -4.51 -0.67 15.71
CA LEU A 31 -3.92 0.48 15.00
C LEU A 31 -4.50 1.80 15.50
N ARG A 32 -5.84 1.90 15.61
CA ARG A 32 -6.49 3.12 16.13
C ARG A 32 -6.15 3.40 17.58
N THR A 33 -6.09 2.37 18.40
CA THR A 33 -5.72 2.54 19.81
C THR A 33 -4.30 3.09 19.96
N VAL A 34 -3.36 2.53 19.21
CA VAL A 34 -1.95 2.92 19.31
C VAL A 34 -1.67 4.24 18.60
N PHE A 35 -2.28 4.50 17.44
CA PHE A 35 -2.09 5.71 16.64
C PHE A 35 -3.33 6.63 16.69
N HIS A 36 -3.97 6.74 17.87
CA HIS A 36 -5.22 7.47 18.09
C HIS A 36 -5.19 8.95 17.69
N ASP A 37 -4.02 9.56 17.67
CA ASP A 37 -3.77 10.93 17.22
C ASP A 37 -3.58 11.05 15.68
N ARG A 38 -3.47 9.92 14.98
CA ARG A 38 -3.25 9.85 13.52
C ARG A 38 -4.39 9.17 12.77
N ILE A 39 -5.08 8.24 13.41
CA ILE A 39 -6.13 7.43 12.80
C ILE A 39 -7.42 7.65 13.58
N SER A 40 -8.39 8.34 12.97
CA SER A 40 -9.71 8.57 13.53
C SER A 40 -10.71 7.45 13.20
N GLY A 41 -11.91 7.54 13.77
CA GLY A 41 -13.03 6.64 13.48
C GLY A 41 -13.16 5.46 14.44
N THR A 42 -14.17 4.62 14.19
CA THR A 42 -14.49 3.43 15.00
C THR A 42 -13.77 2.19 14.49
N ALA A 43 -13.76 1.11 15.30
CA ALA A 43 -13.04 -0.13 14.97
C ALA A 43 -13.45 -0.75 13.63
N ASP A 44 -14.72 -0.62 13.24
CA ASP A 44 -15.26 -1.21 12.01
C ASP A 44 -15.04 -0.36 10.75
N GLN A 45 -14.66 0.91 10.92
CA GLN A 45 -14.42 1.80 9.79
C GLN A 45 -13.09 1.48 9.10
N LEU A 46 -13.02 1.74 7.80
CA LEU A 46 -11.79 1.62 7.02
C LEU A 46 -10.75 2.65 7.50
N ILE A 47 -9.48 2.29 7.48
CA ILE A 47 -8.36 3.20 7.76
C ILE A 47 -7.86 3.74 6.43
N GLN A 48 -8.17 4.99 6.18
CA GLN A 48 -7.86 5.68 4.92
C GLN A 48 -7.24 7.03 5.23
N PHE A 49 -6.54 7.59 4.26
CA PHE A 49 -6.04 8.96 4.33
C PHE A 49 -6.19 9.66 2.98
N ASP A 50 -6.20 10.97 3.01
CA ASP A 50 -6.04 11.80 1.82
C ASP A 50 -5.28 13.08 2.15
N PHE A 51 -4.47 13.52 1.21
CA PHE A 51 -3.82 14.82 1.25
C PHE A 51 -3.41 15.26 -0.16
N GLU A 52 -3.19 16.55 -0.32
CA GLU A 52 -2.66 17.12 -1.57
C GLU A 52 -1.27 17.71 -1.33
N SER A 53 -0.35 17.40 -2.25
CA SER A 53 1.00 17.97 -2.25
C SER A 53 1.55 18.01 -3.67
N ALA A 54 2.26 19.08 -4.03
CA ALA A 54 2.95 19.25 -5.31
C ALA A 54 2.06 18.97 -6.55
N GLY A 55 0.77 19.29 -6.47
CA GLY A 55 -0.19 19.05 -7.56
C GLY A 55 -0.69 17.60 -7.67
N TRP A 56 -0.40 16.78 -6.67
CA TRP A 56 -0.87 15.41 -6.54
C TRP A 56 -1.92 15.28 -5.43
N LEU A 57 -2.97 14.54 -5.71
CA LEU A 57 -3.87 13.98 -4.71
C LEU A 57 -3.34 12.60 -4.30
N CYS A 58 -3.00 12.43 -3.04
CA CYS A 58 -2.53 11.17 -2.46
C CYS A 58 -3.67 10.53 -1.66
N LEU A 59 -4.06 9.30 -2.00
CA LEU A 59 -5.14 8.57 -1.36
C LEU A 59 -4.63 7.24 -0.80
N GLY A 60 -4.80 7.01 0.49
CA GLY A 60 -4.57 5.73 1.14
C GLY A 60 -5.85 4.90 1.19
N LEU A 61 -5.80 3.67 0.68
CA LEU A 61 -6.95 2.77 0.55
C LEU A 61 -6.78 1.55 1.45
N ASP A 62 -7.71 1.35 2.35
CA ASP A 62 -7.79 0.16 3.19
C ASP A 62 -8.34 -1.02 2.38
N THR A 63 -7.48 -1.97 2.08
CA THR A 63 -7.82 -3.21 1.37
C THR A 63 -7.85 -4.43 2.29
N HIS A 64 -7.67 -4.24 3.60
CA HIS A 64 -7.65 -5.30 4.58
C HIS A 64 -9.04 -5.95 4.75
N VAL A 65 -9.06 -7.28 4.85
CA VAL A 65 -10.23 -8.08 5.19
C VAL A 65 -9.91 -8.85 6.47
N PRO A 66 -10.62 -8.60 7.59
CA PRO A 66 -10.36 -9.30 8.84
C PRO A 66 -10.39 -10.82 8.67
N GLY A 67 -9.34 -11.49 9.14
CA GLY A 67 -9.20 -12.94 9.07
C GLY A 67 -8.83 -13.51 7.70
N ALA A 68 -8.55 -12.67 6.70
CA ALA A 68 -8.12 -13.11 5.37
C ALA A 68 -6.73 -12.56 5.02
N VAL A 69 -5.98 -13.33 4.21
CA VAL A 69 -4.71 -12.87 3.64
C VAL A 69 -4.96 -12.05 2.37
N ALA A 70 -5.98 -12.41 1.59
CA ALA A 70 -6.40 -11.66 0.40
C ALA A 70 -7.10 -10.35 0.77
N GLY A 71 -6.90 -9.34 -0.06
CA GLY A 71 -7.53 -8.04 0.10
C GLY A 71 -8.82 -7.88 -0.69
N ARG A 72 -9.53 -6.78 -0.42
CA ARG A 72 -10.72 -6.40 -1.17
C ARG A 72 -10.80 -4.87 -1.33
N ILE A 73 -11.26 -4.45 -2.50
CA ILE A 73 -11.79 -3.10 -2.72
C ILE A 73 -13.27 -3.21 -3.12
N SER A 74 -14.11 -2.35 -2.56
CA SER A 74 -15.55 -2.32 -2.81
C SER A 74 -15.92 -1.21 -3.79
N ALA A 75 -17.11 -1.32 -4.40
CA ALA A 75 -17.67 -0.26 -5.23
C ALA A 75 -17.81 1.07 -4.46
N ALA A 76 -18.22 1.00 -3.19
CA ALA A 76 -18.31 2.19 -2.33
C ALA A 76 -16.96 2.91 -2.16
N GLN A 77 -15.86 2.17 -2.00
CA GLN A 77 -14.51 2.78 -1.94
C GLN A 77 -14.13 3.41 -3.29
N VAL A 78 -14.44 2.76 -4.40
CA VAL A 78 -14.21 3.32 -5.74
C VAL A 78 -15.01 4.61 -5.95
N ASP A 79 -16.26 4.67 -5.47
CA ASP A 79 -17.09 5.88 -5.53
C ASP A 79 -16.54 7.00 -4.64
N GLN A 80 -15.97 6.67 -3.48
CA GLN A 80 -15.27 7.64 -2.63
C GLN A 80 -14.03 8.22 -3.34
N ILE A 81 -13.23 7.39 -4.00
CA ILE A 81 -12.08 7.85 -4.79
C ILE A 81 -12.55 8.81 -5.88
N ARG A 82 -13.61 8.43 -6.63
CA ARG A 82 -14.19 9.27 -7.69
C ARG A 82 -14.66 10.63 -7.14
N SER A 83 -15.35 10.64 -6.01
CA SER A 83 -15.80 11.86 -5.36
C SER A 83 -14.64 12.75 -4.94
N ARG A 84 -13.57 12.18 -4.39
CA ARG A 84 -12.35 12.95 -4.04
C ARG A 84 -11.65 13.52 -5.26
N LEU A 85 -11.57 12.77 -6.36
CA LEU A 85 -11.04 13.26 -7.63
C LEU A 85 -11.86 14.42 -8.18
N GLN A 86 -13.19 14.39 -8.08
CA GLN A 86 -14.07 15.45 -8.55
C GLN A 86 -13.92 16.75 -7.74
N THR A 87 -13.64 16.65 -6.45
CA THR A 87 -13.49 17.81 -5.55
C THR A 87 -12.06 18.33 -5.46
N SER A 88 -11.08 17.59 -5.97
CA SER A 88 -9.66 17.96 -5.97
C SER A 88 -9.29 18.76 -7.21
N SER A 89 -8.49 19.81 -7.01
CA SER A 89 -7.85 20.57 -8.09
C SER A 89 -6.52 19.96 -8.56
N ALA A 90 -6.05 18.89 -7.91
CA ALA A 90 -4.81 18.23 -8.28
C ALA A 90 -4.90 17.64 -9.70
N SER A 91 -3.86 17.85 -10.49
CA SER A 91 -3.78 17.34 -11.85
C SER A 91 -3.36 15.88 -11.94
N ARG A 92 -2.88 15.31 -10.84
CA ARG A 92 -2.40 13.93 -10.72
C ARG A 92 -2.90 13.29 -9.44
N CYS A 93 -2.98 11.95 -9.45
CA CYS A 93 -3.36 11.18 -8.27
C CYS A 93 -2.42 9.98 -8.10
N ALA A 94 -2.04 9.73 -6.85
CA ALA A 94 -1.33 8.53 -6.41
C ALA A 94 -2.19 7.78 -5.40
N LEU A 95 -2.34 6.47 -5.60
CA LEU A 95 -3.04 5.57 -4.68
C LEU A 95 -2.02 4.76 -3.89
N PHE A 96 -2.27 4.59 -2.61
CA PHE A 96 -1.45 3.80 -1.69
C PHE A 96 -2.32 2.72 -1.05
N MET A 97 -1.97 1.46 -1.22
CA MET A 97 -2.73 0.34 -0.69
C MET A 97 -1.81 -0.84 -0.37
N HIS A 98 -2.31 -1.81 0.39
CA HIS A 98 -1.48 -2.98 0.71
C HIS A 98 -1.46 -3.98 -0.44
N HIS A 99 -2.60 -4.44 -0.93
CA HIS A 99 -2.68 -5.51 -1.94
C HIS A 99 -2.60 -4.95 -3.37
N PRO A 100 -1.70 -5.49 -4.22
CA PRO A 100 -1.59 -5.06 -5.62
C PRO A 100 -2.87 -5.34 -6.42
N PRO A 101 -3.31 -4.38 -7.27
CA PRO A 101 -4.50 -4.56 -8.10
C PRO A 101 -4.22 -5.22 -9.45
N VAL A 102 -3.07 -5.86 -9.61
CA VAL A 102 -2.62 -6.55 -10.82
C VAL A 102 -2.18 -7.97 -10.50
N LEU A 103 -2.15 -8.83 -11.51
CA LEU A 103 -1.54 -10.15 -11.39
C LEU A 103 -0.02 -10.02 -11.40
N LEU A 104 0.63 -10.88 -10.61
CA LEU A 104 2.08 -10.90 -10.43
C LEU A 104 2.73 -12.08 -11.19
N ASN A 105 1.91 -12.90 -11.86
CA ASN A 105 2.31 -14.15 -12.54
C ASN A 105 2.91 -15.18 -11.56
N SER A 106 2.40 -15.20 -10.34
CA SER A 106 2.72 -16.15 -9.29
C SER A 106 1.42 -16.74 -8.76
N VAL A 107 1.22 -18.05 -8.91
CA VAL A 107 -0.06 -18.73 -8.60
C VAL A 107 -0.50 -18.46 -7.16
N TRP A 108 0.41 -18.56 -6.20
CA TRP A 108 0.07 -18.37 -4.79
C TRP A 108 -0.17 -16.89 -4.43
N MET A 109 0.61 -15.94 -4.99
CA MET A 109 0.42 -14.51 -4.75
C MET A 109 -0.88 -14.01 -5.40
N ASP A 110 -1.18 -14.49 -6.59
CA ASP A 110 -2.39 -14.11 -7.31
C ASP A 110 -3.66 -14.65 -6.63
N ALA A 111 -3.55 -15.80 -5.94
CA ALA A 111 -4.63 -16.37 -5.14
C ALA A 111 -4.95 -15.55 -3.87
N ILE A 112 -3.99 -14.81 -3.34
CA ILE A 112 -4.14 -13.94 -2.17
C ILE A 112 -4.08 -12.44 -2.52
N GLY A 113 -4.31 -12.10 -3.78
CA GLY A 113 -4.31 -10.73 -4.30
C GLY A 113 -5.55 -9.91 -3.92
N LEU A 114 -5.86 -8.90 -4.72
CA LEU A 114 -6.97 -7.97 -4.47
C LEU A 114 -8.25 -8.43 -5.18
N ALA A 115 -9.31 -8.73 -4.44
CA ALA A 115 -10.66 -8.89 -4.97
C ALA A 115 -11.27 -7.52 -5.30
N GLY A 116 -12.01 -7.42 -6.42
CA GLY A 116 -12.57 -6.15 -6.91
C GLY A 116 -11.58 -5.28 -7.70
N ARG A 117 -10.40 -5.82 -8.07
CA ARG A 117 -9.40 -5.11 -8.87
C ARG A 117 -9.95 -4.59 -10.21
N GLU A 118 -10.94 -5.25 -10.78
CA GLU A 118 -11.63 -4.83 -12.00
C GLU A 118 -12.36 -3.49 -11.83
N LEU A 119 -12.91 -3.22 -10.65
CA LEU A 119 -13.54 -1.94 -10.33
C LEU A 119 -12.52 -0.80 -10.33
N LEU A 120 -11.35 -1.06 -9.78
CA LEU A 120 -10.25 -0.09 -9.77
C LEU A 120 -9.67 0.10 -11.17
N GLY A 121 -9.57 -0.98 -11.97
CA GLY A 121 -9.16 -0.91 -13.36
C GLY A 121 -10.08 -0.06 -14.21
N ALA A 122 -11.39 -0.21 -14.05
CA ALA A 122 -12.39 0.62 -14.70
C ALA A 122 -12.28 2.09 -14.29
N LEU A 123 -12.04 2.36 -13.00
CA LEU A 123 -11.79 3.72 -12.51
C LEU A 123 -10.53 4.32 -13.13
N CYS A 124 -9.40 3.60 -13.13
CA CYS A 124 -8.15 4.09 -13.73
C CYS A 124 -8.27 4.36 -15.24
N THR A 125 -9.11 3.59 -15.94
CA THR A 125 -9.41 3.86 -17.35
C THR A 125 -10.21 5.16 -17.52
N ALA A 126 -11.19 5.40 -16.65
CA ALA A 126 -12.04 6.59 -16.70
C ALA A 126 -11.35 7.85 -16.17
N GLU A 127 -10.36 7.71 -15.29
CA GLU A 127 -9.69 8.80 -14.58
C GLU A 127 -8.16 8.75 -14.81
N PRO A 128 -7.67 9.23 -15.95
CA PRO A 128 -6.24 9.16 -16.29
C PRO A 128 -5.35 10.03 -15.39
N ARG A 129 -5.93 10.85 -14.51
CA ARG A 129 -5.20 11.53 -13.44
C ARG A 129 -4.59 10.56 -12.43
N ILE A 130 -5.14 9.33 -12.29
CA ILE A 130 -4.53 8.28 -11.47
C ILE A 130 -3.32 7.75 -12.25
N GLN A 131 -2.13 8.14 -11.84
CA GLN A 131 -0.88 7.84 -12.57
C GLN A 131 0.02 6.85 -11.83
N LEU A 132 -0.15 6.71 -10.51
CA LEU A 132 0.70 5.87 -9.67
C LEU A 132 -0.15 5.10 -8.66
N ILE A 133 0.15 3.80 -8.50
CA ILE A 133 -0.39 2.94 -7.46
C ILE A 133 0.77 2.27 -6.75
N CYS A 134 0.92 2.52 -5.45
CA CYS A 134 1.98 1.94 -4.63
C CYS A 134 1.42 0.89 -3.69
N CYS A 135 2.07 -0.29 -3.66
CA CYS A 135 1.60 -1.45 -2.92
C CYS A 135 2.71 -2.10 -2.10
N GLY A 136 2.30 -2.79 -1.02
CA GLY A 136 3.10 -3.72 -0.24
C GLY A 136 2.78 -5.17 -0.60
N HIS A 137 2.56 -6.00 0.42
CA HIS A 137 2.08 -7.39 0.38
C HIS A 137 3.05 -8.42 -0.18
N VAL A 138 3.66 -8.14 -1.31
CA VAL A 138 4.46 -9.10 -2.10
C VAL A 138 5.92 -9.23 -1.65
N HIS A 139 6.37 -8.36 -0.77
CA HIS A 139 7.70 -8.32 -0.18
C HIS A 139 8.86 -8.29 -1.20
N HIS A 140 8.61 -7.87 -2.43
CA HIS A 140 9.62 -7.64 -3.47
C HIS A 140 9.24 -6.46 -4.38
N GLU A 141 10.19 -6.01 -5.15
CA GLU A 141 9.94 -5.00 -6.16
C GLU A 141 9.28 -5.63 -7.39
N PHE A 142 8.16 -5.04 -7.81
CA PHE A 142 7.48 -5.39 -9.05
C PHE A 142 6.99 -4.12 -9.74
N HIS A 143 7.06 -4.13 -11.06
CA HIS A 143 6.59 -3.05 -11.92
C HIS A 143 5.49 -3.57 -12.83
N GLY A 144 4.29 -3.06 -12.63
CA GLY A 144 3.11 -3.38 -13.42
C GLY A 144 2.39 -2.14 -13.90
N GLN A 145 1.24 -2.37 -14.51
CA GLN A 145 0.36 -1.32 -15.00
C GLN A 145 -1.10 -1.75 -14.84
N LEU A 146 -1.95 -0.83 -14.39
CA LEU A 146 -3.40 -0.98 -14.33
C LEU A 146 -4.01 0.15 -15.16
N ALA A 147 -4.56 -0.16 -16.34
CA ALA A 147 -4.96 0.83 -17.34
C ALA A 147 -3.79 1.81 -17.63
N THR A 148 -3.96 3.10 -17.34
CA THR A 148 -2.90 4.12 -17.53
C THR A 148 -2.01 4.31 -16.30
N ALA A 149 -2.37 3.76 -15.15
CA ALA A 149 -1.65 3.93 -13.89
C ALA A 149 -0.48 2.94 -13.77
N ALA A 150 0.70 3.43 -13.43
CA ALA A 150 1.83 2.59 -13.10
C ALA A 150 1.62 1.94 -11.71
N VAL A 151 1.84 0.63 -11.60
CA VAL A 151 1.80 -0.10 -10.33
C VAL A 151 3.22 -0.38 -9.87
N ARG A 152 3.53 -0.05 -8.62
CA ARG A 152 4.84 -0.24 -8.00
C ARG A 152 4.67 -0.94 -6.67
N THR A 153 5.27 -2.12 -6.50
CA THR A 153 5.34 -2.77 -5.20
C THR A 153 6.64 -2.44 -4.48
N THR A 154 6.66 -2.68 -3.19
CA THR A 154 7.77 -2.33 -2.31
C THR A 154 8.28 -3.57 -1.60
N PRO A 155 9.60 -3.76 -1.47
CA PRO A 155 10.18 -4.76 -0.61
C PRO A 155 9.70 -4.61 0.84
N SER A 156 9.69 -5.70 1.58
CA SER A 156 9.40 -5.66 3.01
C SER A 156 10.54 -5.04 3.81
N THR A 157 10.21 -4.39 4.91
CA THR A 157 11.17 -4.00 5.96
C THR A 157 11.58 -5.19 6.84
N GLY A 158 11.03 -6.38 6.57
CA GLY A 158 11.37 -7.66 7.19
C GLY A 158 11.81 -8.69 6.16
N ILE A 159 11.12 -9.83 6.13
CA ILE A 159 11.40 -10.96 5.23
C ILE A 159 11.05 -10.63 3.77
N GLN A 160 11.76 -11.25 2.84
CA GLN A 160 11.51 -11.11 1.40
C GLN A 160 10.91 -12.40 0.83
N PHE A 161 10.06 -12.28 -0.19
CA PHE A 161 9.55 -13.41 -0.96
C PHE A 161 10.24 -13.54 -2.32
N ALA A 162 10.35 -14.77 -2.81
CA ALA A 162 10.82 -15.03 -4.17
C ALA A 162 9.74 -14.54 -5.18
N PRO A 163 10.08 -13.66 -6.13
CA PRO A 163 9.11 -13.11 -7.07
C PRO A 163 8.50 -14.16 -8.02
N ASP A 164 9.29 -15.16 -8.42
CA ASP A 164 8.93 -16.13 -9.46
C ASP A 164 8.51 -17.48 -8.89
N SER A 165 8.01 -17.55 -7.66
CA SER A 165 7.61 -18.80 -7.02
C SER A 165 6.10 -18.99 -7.07
N ASP A 166 5.65 -20.20 -7.43
CA ASP A 166 4.23 -20.58 -7.40
C ASP A 166 3.77 -21.07 -6.01
N THR A 167 4.70 -21.18 -5.08
CA THR A 167 4.44 -21.53 -3.67
C THR A 167 5.11 -20.52 -2.75
N PRO A 168 4.63 -20.34 -1.49
CA PRO A 168 5.29 -19.49 -0.53
C PRO A 168 6.77 -19.84 -0.37
N LYS A 169 7.64 -18.90 -0.70
CA LYS A 169 9.09 -19.09 -0.61
C LYS A 169 9.78 -17.84 -0.12
N PHE A 170 10.39 -17.95 1.05
CA PHE A 170 11.26 -16.91 1.60
C PHE A 170 12.62 -16.94 0.92
N VAL A 171 13.17 -15.75 0.71
CA VAL A 171 14.53 -15.59 0.17
C VAL A 171 15.34 -14.66 1.07
N PRO A 172 16.65 -14.91 1.20
CA PRO A 172 17.54 -13.94 1.82
C PRO A 172 17.49 -12.61 1.07
N GLY A 173 17.46 -11.53 1.82
CA GLY A 173 17.45 -10.19 1.23
C GLY A 173 17.45 -9.10 2.29
N CYS A 174 18.05 -7.97 1.96
CA CYS A 174 18.03 -6.81 2.84
C CYS A 174 16.63 -6.21 2.92
N PRO A 175 16.20 -5.76 4.11
CA PRO A 175 15.02 -4.91 4.25
C PRO A 175 15.07 -3.72 3.29
N GLY A 176 13.93 -3.27 2.85
CA GLY A 176 13.89 -2.16 1.92
C GLY A 176 12.64 -1.30 2.06
N PHE A 177 12.72 -0.12 1.47
CA PHE A 177 11.62 0.81 1.36
C PHE A 177 11.68 1.53 0.02
N ARG A 178 10.59 2.19 -0.36
CA ARG A 178 10.50 2.95 -1.60
C ARG A 178 10.52 4.44 -1.29
N ILE A 179 11.38 5.18 -1.99
CA ILE A 179 11.32 6.64 -2.07
C ILE A 179 10.48 7.01 -3.28
N ILE A 180 9.62 8.01 -3.12
CA ILE A 180 8.78 8.54 -4.20
C ILE A 180 8.85 10.05 -4.12
N ASP A 181 9.40 10.67 -5.15
CA ASP A 181 9.42 12.13 -5.30
C ASP A 181 8.28 12.55 -6.23
N LEU A 182 7.28 13.21 -5.67
CA LEU A 182 6.14 13.76 -6.40
C LEU A 182 6.42 15.22 -6.76
N THR A 183 6.34 15.54 -8.04
CA THR A 183 6.54 16.91 -8.55
C THR A 183 5.36 17.32 -9.44
N PRO A 184 5.17 18.64 -9.73
CA PRO A 184 4.15 19.07 -10.68
C PRO A 184 4.35 18.48 -12.09
N GLY A 185 5.56 18.06 -12.45
CA GLY A 185 5.89 17.45 -13.75
C GLY A 185 5.65 15.94 -13.82
N GLY A 186 5.55 15.24 -12.70
CA GLY A 186 5.44 13.78 -12.65
C GLY A 186 6.00 13.21 -11.35
N TYR A 187 6.52 11.99 -11.40
CA TYR A 187 7.17 11.37 -10.23
C TYR A 187 8.43 10.63 -10.63
N THR A 188 9.35 10.50 -9.67
CA THR A 188 10.43 9.51 -9.70
C THR A 188 10.29 8.55 -8.54
N THR A 189 10.82 7.34 -8.67
CA THR A 189 10.76 6.37 -7.58
C THR A 189 11.94 5.41 -7.64
N GLU A 190 12.47 5.07 -6.47
CA GLU A 190 13.57 4.13 -6.31
C GLU A 190 13.38 3.26 -5.05
N ILE A 191 14.01 2.10 -5.04
CA ILE A 191 14.11 1.23 -3.86
C ILE A 191 15.43 1.49 -3.16
N GLN A 192 15.33 1.75 -1.85
CA GLN A 192 16.48 1.76 -0.96
C GLN A 192 16.52 0.48 -0.14
N ARG A 193 17.70 -0.17 -0.09
CA ARG A 193 17.94 -1.37 0.72
C ARG A 193 18.85 -1.01 1.88
N ILE A 194 18.48 -1.47 3.08
CA ILE A 194 19.28 -1.27 4.28
C ILE A 194 20.22 -2.45 4.42
N SER A 195 21.53 -2.19 4.34
CA SER A 195 22.56 -3.21 4.58
C SER A 195 22.56 -3.59 6.06
N THR A 196 21.74 -4.55 6.43
CA THR A 196 21.77 -5.22 7.74
C THR A 196 22.33 -6.62 7.55
N PRO A 197 23.01 -7.20 8.58
CA PRO A 197 23.27 -8.63 8.57
C PRO A 197 21.95 -9.37 8.34
N SER A 198 21.90 -10.30 7.39
CA SER A 198 20.73 -11.10 7.10
C SER A 198 20.22 -11.72 8.40
N ILE A 199 18.95 -11.47 8.72
CA ILE A 199 18.28 -12.17 9.82
C ILE A 199 18.24 -13.66 9.42
N PRO A 200 18.79 -14.59 10.21
CA PRO A 200 18.72 -16.00 9.89
C PRO A 200 17.25 -16.43 9.80
N ILE A 201 16.84 -16.99 8.69
CA ILE A 201 15.52 -17.60 8.56
C ILE A 201 15.59 -18.89 9.37
N THR A 202 15.07 -18.90 10.59
CA THR A 202 14.81 -20.14 11.34
C THR A 202 13.55 -20.79 10.75
N ASN A 203 13.74 -21.96 10.13
CA ASN A 203 12.65 -22.83 9.66
C ASN A 203 11.81 -23.34 10.82
#